data_a6bb2ee1d01ede54d51184ac01da4204
#
_entry.id   a6bb2ee1d01ede54d51184ac01da4204
#
_cell.length_a   1.000
_cell.length_b   1.000
_cell.length_c   1.000
_cell.angle_alpha   90.00
_cell.angle_beta   90.00
_cell.angle_gamma   90.00
#
_symmetry.space_group_name_H-M   'P 1'
#
loop_
_entity.id
_entity.type
_entity.pdbx_description
1 polymer ?
#
loop_
_entity_poly.entity_id
_entity_poly.type
_entity_poly.pdbx_seq_one_letter_code
_entity_poly.pdbx_strand_id
1 'polypeptide(L)'
;RSEIMELSLEGSIVRPRATVITLTGGALSLPYVDATTNVGSFFGGMQFSWTPESGDITPTEAKFGRVKLDPNKLTGGARVPNELWNDASALNSWLMRSMPTGINFTEDVAYLTGNGVGQPLGVHNSPALITVTKETNQPNGTVVVENVLKIYSRCLPQSLGSSVWLANPTAFPQLMQLSIAVGTGGAPVALVNIHASPTMTLLGRPLILTEKVPTLGAAGDIGLYDFGFYLV
;
A
#
# COMPACT_ATOMS: atom_id res chain seq x y z
N ARG A 1 10.70 40.56 -4.06
CA ARG A 1 9.97 39.31 -3.74
C ARG A 1 11.01 38.31 -3.30
N SER A 2 11.10 38.05 -2.01
CA SER A 2 11.86 36.92 -1.49
C SER A 2 10.99 35.66 -1.63
N GLU A 3 11.33 34.74 -2.54
CA GLU A 3 10.74 33.42 -2.64
C GLU A 3 11.70 32.43 -1.95
N ILE A 4 11.13 31.60 -1.07
CA ILE A 4 11.86 30.50 -0.45
C ILE A 4 11.79 29.34 -1.42
N MET A 5 12.94 28.89 -1.93
CA MET A 5 13.04 27.70 -2.75
C MET A 5 12.93 26.47 -1.85
N GLU A 6 12.05 25.57 -2.22
CA GLU A 6 11.89 24.30 -1.50
C GLU A 6 11.94 23.10 -2.46
N LEU A 7 12.34 21.96 -1.93
CA LEU A 7 12.24 20.69 -2.64
C LEU A 7 10.79 20.23 -2.61
N SER A 8 10.25 19.90 -3.78
CA SER A 8 8.88 19.34 -3.87
C SER A 8 8.86 17.92 -3.30
N LEU A 9 8.01 17.67 -2.32
CA LEU A 9 7.75 16.33 -1.81
C LEU A 9 6.66 15.65 -2.63
N GLU A 10 6.70 14.31 -2.64
CA GLU A 10 5.68 13.49 -3.30
C GLU A 10 4.29 13.70 -2.67
N GLY A 11 3.27 13.69 -3.52
CA GLY A 11 1.87 13.77 -3.08
C GLY A 11 1.42 12.54 -2.28
N SER A 12 0.25 12.63 -1.62
CA SER A 12 -0.32 11.51 -0.89
C SER A 12 -0.74 10.37 -1.84
N ILE A 13 -0.33 9.15 -1.53
CA ILE A 13 -0.61 7.94 -2.31
C ILE A 13 -1.69 7.10 -1.65
N VAL A 14 -1.61 6.91 -0.34
CA VAL A 14 -2.46 5.97 0.41
C VAL A 14 -3.84 6.57 0.66
N ARG A 15 -3.92 7.75 1.27
CA ARG A 15 -5.17 8.37 1.70
C ARG A 15 -6.23 8.53 0.60
N PRO A 16 -5.90 8.91 -0.65
CA PRO A 16 -6.90 9.02 -1.73
C PRO A 16 -7.49 7.67 -2.18
N ARG A 17 -6.85 6.55 -1.80
CA ARG A 17 -7.23 5.19 -2.18
C ARG A 17 -7.77 4.37 -1.01
N ALA A 18 -7.52 4.80 0.22
CA ALA A 18 -7.94 4.16 1.45
C ALA A 18 -9.38 4.51 1.81
N THR A 19 -10.01 3.66 2.62
CA THR A 19 -11.33 3.94 3.20
C THR A 19 -11.17 4.86 4.41
N VAL A 20 -11.59 6.11 4.25
CA VAL A 20 -11.48 7.14 5.32
C VAL A 20 -12.71 7.08 6.21
N ILE A 21 -12.50 6.94 7.53
CA ILE A 21 -13.55 6.95 8.55
C ILE A 21 -13.39 8.19 9.43
N THR A 22 -14.36 9.08 9.41
CA THR A 22 -14.34 10.27 10.26
C THR A 22 -14.75 9.92 11.70
N LEU A 23 -13.87 10.19 12.66
CA LEU A 23 -14.12 10.00 14.08
C LEU A 23 -14.50 11.33 14.73
N THR A 24 -15.63 11.35 15.43
CA THR A 24 -16.10 12.50 16.22
C THR A 24 -15.72 12.41 17.70
N GLY A 25 -15.04 11.36 18.13
CA GLY A 25 -14.65 11.10 19.52
C GLY A 25 -13.55 10.07 19.56
N GLY A 26 -13.21 9.55 20.71
CA GLY A 26 -12.10 8.61 20.94
C GLY A 26 -12.02 7.37 20.03
N ALA A 27 -11.60 6.24 20.57
CA ALA A 27 -11.43 5.00 19.80
C ALA A 27 -12.77 4.49 19.23
N LEU A 28 -12.73 4.00 17.98
CA LEU A 28 -13.85 3.32 17.33
C LEU A 28 -13.60 1.81 17.31
N SER A 29 -14.58 1.02 17.74
CA SER A 29 -14.54 -0.43 17.66
C SER A 29 -15.50 -0.92 16.58
N LEU A 30 -14.97 -1.55 15.54
CA LEU A 30 -15.75 -2.10 14.43
C LEU A 30 -15.81 -3.63 14.56
N PRO A 31 -17.01 -4.23 14.52
CA PRO A 31 -17.13 -5.67 14.41
C PRO A 31 -16.76 -6.12 12.98
N TYR A 32 -16.04 -7.23 12.86
CA TYR A 32 -15.79 -7.88 11.58
C TYR A 32 -16.11 -9.37 11.66
N VAL A 33 -16.36 -9.96 10.51
CA VAL A 33 -16.58 -11.41 10.39
C VAL A 33 -15.22 -12.08 10.21
N ASP A 34 -14.88 -13.04 11.08
CA ASP A 34 -13.62 -13.75 11.00
C ASP A 34 -13.69 -14.87 9.95
N ALA A 35 -13.31 -14.56 8.73
CA ALA A 35 -13.23 -15.49 7.61
C ALA A 35 -11.78 -15.90 7.36
N THR A 36 -11.30 -16.93 8.06
CA THR A 36 -9.89 -17.36 7.99
C THR A 36 -9.58 -18.17 6.73
N THR A 37 -10.55 -18.87 6.15
CA THR A 37 -10.36 -19.65 4.92
C THR A 37 -11.61 -19.64 4.04
N ASN A 38 -11.42 -19.65 2.72
CA ASN A 38 -12.50 -19.77 1.75
C ASN A 38 -12.86 -21.24 1.45
N VAL A 39 -12.16 -22.19 2.07
CA VAL A 39 -12.37 -23.63 1.85
C VAL A 39 -13.23 -24.20 2.98
N GLY A 40 -14.51 -24.35 2.72
CA GLY A 40 -15.47 -24.96 3.66
C GLY A 40 -15.94 -24.07 4.81
N SER A 41 -15.52 -22.80 4.87
CA SER A 41 -15.89 -21.88 5.95
C SER A 41 -16.01 -20.45 5.43
N PHE A 42 -17.19 -20.14 4.87
CA PHE A 42 -17.53 -18.78 4.46
C PHE A 42 -18.07 -17.98 5.65
N PHE A 43 -17.96 -16.64 5.61
CA PHE A 43 -18.60 -15.73 6.57
C PHE A 43 -18.44 -16.14 8.05
N GLY A 44 -17.20 -16.31 8.50
CA GLY A 44 -16.91 -16.57 9.91
C GLY A 44 -17.11 -18.00 10.37
N GLY A 45 -17.21 -18.96 9.47
CA GLY A 45 -17.37 -20.39 9.81
C GLY A 45 -18.74 -20.95 9.49
N MET A 46 -19.62 -20.17 8.86
CA MET A 46 -20.87 -20.73 8.32
C MET A 46 -20.55 -21.67 7.17
N GLN A 47 -21.07 -22.89 7.25
CA GLN A 47 -20.92 -23.90 6.20
C GLN A 47 -22.24 -24.08 5.45
N PHE A 48 -22.13 -24.16 4.14
CA PHE A 48 -23.25 -24.46 3.27
C PHE A 48 -22.99 -25.81 2.58
N SER A 49 -23.89 -26.77 2.75
CA SER A 49 -23.78 -28.11 2.18
C SER A 49 -25.03 -28.48 1.43
N TRP A 50 -24.85 -29.24 0.37
CA TRP A 50 -25.94 -29.88 -0.33
C TRP A 50 -26.38 -31.10 0.48
N THR A 51 -27.62 -31.09 1.03
CA THR A 51 -28.18 -32.19 1.80
C THR A 51 -29.27 -32.87 0.98
N PRO A 52 -29.34 -34.20 1.00
CA PRO A 52 -30.47 -34.94 0.41
C PRO A 52 -31.77 -34.68 1.20
N GLU A 53 -32.91 -35.02 0.61
CA GLU A 53 -34.26 -34.72 1.11
C GLU A 53 -34.56 -35.17 2.56
N SER A 54 -33.79 -36.13 3.10
CA SER A 54 -33.87 -36.59 4.50
C SER A 54 -32.57 -36.43 5.29
N GLY A 55 -31.64 -35.56 4.85
CA GLY A 55 -30.36 -35.38 5.52
C GLY A 55 -30.45 -34.40 6.68
N ASP A 56 -29.69 -34.65 7.73
CA ASP A 56 -29.56 -33.73 8.88
C ASP A 56 -28.79 -32.47 8.50
N ILE A 57 -29.29 -31.31 8.93
CA ILE A 57 -28.62 -30.03 8.78
C ILE A 57 -27.81 -29.76 10.04
N THR A 58 -26.50 -29.69 9.92
CA THR A 58 -25.62 -29.33 11.02
C THR A 58 -25.56 -27.79 11.12
N PRO A 59 -26.09 -27.19 12.20
CA PRO A 59 -26.00 -25.73 12.39
C PRO A 59 -24.56 -25.34 12.65
N THR A 60 -24.14 -24.24 12.03
CA THR A 60 -22.81 -23.64 12.22
C THR A 60 -22.95 -22.21 12.72
N GLU A 61 -22.06 -21.80 13.63
CA GLU A 61 -22.07 -20.47 14.21
C GLU A 61 -21.02 -19.57 13.56
N ALA A 62 -21.41 -18.34 13.23
CA ALA A 62 -20.49 -17.34 12.71
C ALA A 62 -19.64 -16.72 13.84
N LYS A 63 -18.32 -16.64 13.62
CA LYS A 63 -17.40 -15.99 14.54
C LYS A 63 -17.21 -14.52 14.16
N PHE A 64 -17.33 -13.66 15.15
CA PHE A 64 -17.14 -12.22 15.01
C PHE A 64 -15.91 -11.77 15.81
N GLY A 65 -15.06 -10.98 15.18
CA GLY A 65 -13.97 -10.27 15.83
C GLY A 65 -14.28 -8.78 16.00
N ARG A 66 -13.38 -8.04 16.63
CA ARG A 66 -13.45 -6.58 16.74
C ARG A 66 -12.10 -5.96 16.35
N VAL A 67 -12.14 -4.99 15.44
CA VAL A 67 -11.00 -4.11 15.13
C VAL A 67 -11.20 -2.81 15.88
N LYS A 68 -10.19 -2.41 16.65
CA LYS A 68 -10.16 -1.14 17.36
C LYS A 68 -9.32 -0.15 16.58
N LEU A 69 -9.91 0.99 16.22
CA LEU A 69 -9.23 2.11 15.60
C LEU A 69 -8.95 3.15 16.67
N ASP A 70 -7.68 3.33 17.02
CA ASP A 70 -7.21 4.34 17.97
C ASP A 70 -6.54 5.48 17.18
N PRO A 71 -7.03 6.73 17.29
CA PRO A 71 -6.41 7.85 16.61
C PRO A 71 -5.05 8.18 17.24
N ASN A 72 -4.03 8.31 16.40
CA ASN A 72 -2.70 8.73 16.80
C ASN A 72 -2.48 10.20 16.46
N LYS A 73 -1.77 10.93 17.33
CA LYS A 73 -1.50 12.35 17.12
C LYS A 73 -0.19 12.54 16.35
N LEU A 74 -0.27 13.11 15.16
CA LEU A 74 0.89 13.58 14.41
C LEU A 74 1.14 15.06 14.74
N THR A 75 2.37 15.41 15.12
CA THR A 75 2.77 16.78 15.43
C THR A 75 4.01 17.16 14.65
N GLY A 76 4.03 18.37 14.12
CA GLY A 76 5.19 18.96 13.46
C GLY A 76 5.53 20.32 14.10
N GLY A 77 6.80 20.69 14.12
CA GLY A 77 7.26 21.99 14.61
C GLY A 77 8.47 22.46 13.82
N ALA A 78 8.51 23.74 13.51
CA ALA A 78 9.65 24.40 12.88
C ALA A 78 10.21 25.48 13.81
N ARG A 79 11.54 25.53 13.99
CA ARG A 79 12.22 26.63 14.65
C ARG A 79 12.72 27.59 13.59
N VAL A 80 12.34 28.86 13.74
CA VAL A 80 12.70 29.90 12.78
C VAL A 80 13.62 30.93 13.45
N PRO A 81 14.76 31.32 12.84
CA PRO A 81 15.61 32.39 13.33
C PRO A 81 14.88 33.73 13.32
N ASN A 82 15.21 34.63 14.29
CA ASN A 82 14.58 35.92 14.39
C ASN A 82 14.79 36.83 13.16
N GLU A 83 15.87 36.62 12.40
CA GLU A 83 16.18 37.36 11.18
C GLU A 83 15.16 37.08 10.07
N LEU A 84 14.74 35.82 9.92
CA LEU A 84 13.67 35.39 8.99
C LEU A 84 12.28 35.83 9.45
N TRP A 85 12.10 36.09 10.75
CA TRP A 85 10.82 36.56 11.27
C TRP A 85 10.48 37.99 10.78
N ASN A 86 11.49 38.79 10.43
CA ASN A 86 11.29 40.11 9.86
C ASN A 86 10.68 40.07 8.44
N ASP A 87 10.77 38.94 7.73
CA ASP A 87 10.12 38.69 6.43
C ASP A 87 8.89 37.80 6.59
N ALA A 88 8.01 38.14 7.52
CA ALA A 88 6.92 37.34 8.02
C ALA A 88 5.94 36.85 6.93
N SER A 89 5.77 37.63 5.84
CA SER A 89 4.81 37.23 4.77
C SER A 89 5.34 36.09 3.91
N ALA A 90 6.63 36.09 3.57
CA ALA A 90 7.25 35.01 2.80
C ALA A 90 7.33 33.73 3.64
N LEU A 91 7.69 33.87 4.92
CA LEU A 91 7.73 32.74 5.87
C LEU A 91 6.37 32.10 6.07
N ASN A 92 5.32 32.88 6.28
CA ASN A 92 3.96 32.36 6.47
C ASN A 92 3.46 31.62 5.22
N SER A 93 3.71 32.19 4.04
CA SER A 93 3.34 31.56 2.77
C SER A 93 4.06 30.22 2.55
N TRP A 94 5.33 30.15 2.94
CA TRP A 94 6.11 28.90 2.88
C TRP A 94 5.59 27.87 3.87
N LEU A 95 5.35 28.24 5.14
CA LEU A 95 4.84 27.34 6.17
C LEU A 95 3.47 26.75 5.78
N MET A 96 2.56 27.59 5.26
CA MET A 96 1.23 27.15 4.84
C MET A 96 1.27 26.14 3.68
N ARG A 97 2.32 26.14 2.89
CA ARG A 97 2.51 25.21 1.78
C ARG A 97 3.28 23.95 2.21
N SER A 98 4.38 24.11 2.93
CA SER A 98 5.29 23.01 3.26
C SER A 98 4.78 22.11 4.39
N MET A 99 4.07 22.67 5.39
CA MET A 99 3.54 21.88 6.51
C MET A 99 2.56 20.80 6.08
N PRO A 100 1.51 21.06 5.28
CA PRO A 100 0.59 20.03 4.82
C PRO A 100 1.30 18.95 3.98
N THR A 101 2.27 19.35 3.16
CA THR A 101 3.03 18.43 2.31
C THR A 101 3.89 17.49 3.16
N GLY A 102 4.57 18.03 4.19
CA GLY A 102 5.34 17.22 5.14
C GLY A 102 4.47 16.27 5.97
N ILE A 103 3.30 16.72 6.40
CA ILE A 103 2.32 15.87 7.11
C ILE A 103 1.88 14.70 6.22
N ASN A 104 1.45 14.98 4.98
CA ASN A 104 1.00 13.97 4.04
C ASN A 104 2.10 12.94 3.73
N PHE A 105 3.36 13.39 3.57
CA PHE A 105 4.48 12.48 3.36
C PHE A 105 4.71 11.56 4.55
N THR A 106 4.70 12.12 5.77
CA THR A 106 4.91 11.37 7.01
C THR A 106 3.76 10.38 7.28
N GLU A 107 2.51 10.79 7.01
CA GLU A 107 1.35 9.90 7.08
C GLU A 107 1.50 8.71 6.14
N ASP A 108 1.82 8.94 4.88
CA ASP A 108 1.97 7.85 3.90
C ASP A 108 3.09 6.87 4.27
N VAL A 109 4.23 7.39 4.76
CA VAL A 109 5.32 6.54 5.27
C VAL A 109 4.83 5.68 6.45
N ALA A 110 4.07 6.27 7.37
CA ALA A 110 3.52 5.54 8.51
C ALA A 110 2.48 4.49 8.07
N TYR A 111 1.64 4.78 7.07
CA TYR A 111 0.68 3.81 6.52
C TYR A 111 1.36 2.64 5.79
N LEU A 112 2.54 2.83 5.23
CA LEU A 112 3.29 1.77 4.58
C LEU A 112 4.15 0.98 5.57
N THR A 113 4.93 1.66 6.42
CA THR A 113 6.00 1.03 7.23
C THR A 113 5.81 1.17 8.75
N GLY A 114 4.75 1.83 9.21
CA GLY A 114 4.49 2.06 10.64
C GLY A 114 4.40 0.77 11.45
N ASN A 115 4.89 0.81 12.69
CA ASN A 115 4.93 -0.35 13.60
C ASN A 115 3.68 -0.48 14.50
N GLY A 116 2.72 0.45 14.43
CA GLY A 116 1.51 0.41 15.25
C GLY A 116 1.69 0.89 16.71
N VAL A 117 2.88 1.40 17.09
CA VAL A 117 3.12 1.93 18.44
C VAL A 117 3.24 3.44 18.38
N GLY A 118 2.22 4.16 18.85
CA GLY A 118 2.15 5.62 18.77
C GLY A 118 2.01 6.17 17.34
N GLN A 119 1.84 5.31 16.37
CA GLN A 119 1.63 5.60 14.95
C GLN A 119 0.77 4.51 14.32
N PRO A 120 0.17 4.73 13.14
CA PRO A 120 -0.62 3.71 12.45
C PRO A 120 0.16 2.43 12.19
N LEU A 121 -0.53 1.28 12.17
CA LEU A 121 0.06 0.02 11.73
C LEU A 121 0.17 0.03 10.21
N GLY A 122 1.39 0.03 9.71
CA GLY A 122 1.69 0.03 8.29
C GLY A 122 1.40 -1.32 7.63
N VAL A 123 1.11 -1.27 6.33
CA VAL A 123 0.79 -2.47 5.52
C VAL A 123 1.92 -3.49 5.57
N HIS A 124 3.19 -3.05 5.57
CA HIS A 124 4.36 -3.94 5.63
C HIS A 124 4.50 -4.69 6.97
N ASN A 125 3.88 -4.20 8.03
CA ASN A 125 3.88 -4.83 9.36
C ASN A 125 2.54 -5.50 9.69
N SER A 126 1.61 -5.51 8.74
CA SER A 126 0.31 -6.16 8.92
C SER A 126 0.45 -7.69 8.91
N PRO A 127 -0.27 -8.41 9.79
CA PRO A 127 -0.33 -9.86 9.74
C PRO A 127 -0.98 -10.41 8.46
N ALA A 128 -1.67 -9.57 7.69
CA ALA A 128 -2.25 -9.92 6.40
C ALA A 128 -1.25 -9.80 5.22
N LEU A 129 -0.01 -9.38 5.48
CA LEU A 129 1.01 -9.24 4.45
C LEU A 129 1.41 -10.60 3.88
N ILE A 130 1.32 -10.74 2.56
CA ILE A 130 1.84 -11.90 1.84
C ILE A 130 3.21 -11.55 1.26
N THR A 131 4.26 -12.16 1.78
CA THR A 131 5.62 -11.95 1.31
C THR A 131 6.01 -12.96 0.24
N VAL A 132 6.55 -12.48 -0.87
CA VAL A 132 7.19 -13.28 -1.92
C VAL A 132 8.70 -13.17 -1.76
N THR A 133 9.35 -14.29 -1.49
CA THR A 133 10.81 -14.34 -1.38
C THR A 133 11.45 -14.41 -2.78
N LYS A 134 12.73 -14.01 -2.85
CA LYS A 134 13.52 -14.17 -4.06
C LYS A 134 13.62 -15.64 -4.52
N GLU A 135 13.85 -15.84 -5.81
CA GLU A 135 14.05 -17.18 -6.39
C GLU A 135 15.37 -17.81 -5.95
N THR A 136 15.46 -19.14 -6.07
CA THR A 136 16.70 -19.87 -5.83
C THR A 136 17.79 -19.37 -6.79
N ASN A 137 18.95 -19.03 -6.26
CA ASN A 137 20.10 -18.47 -6.99
C ASN A 137 19.88 -17.04 -7.55
N GLN A 138 18.80 -16.35 -7.20
CA GLN A 138 18.63 -14.96 -7.57
C GLN A 138 19.59 -14.08 -6.77
N PRO A 139 20.41 -13.21 -7.41
CA PRO A 139 21.26 -12.26 -6.72
C PRO A 139 20.45 -11.32 -5.80
N ASN A 140 21.06 -10.85 -4.72
CA ASN A 140 20.43 -9.84 -3.87
C ASN A 140 20.27 -8.52 -4.62
N GLY A 141 19.21 -7.79 -4.35
CA GLY A 141 18.94 -6.51 -4.99
C GLY A 141 18.58 -6.64 -6.48
N THR A 142 17.97 -7.74 -6.88
CA THR A 142 17.45 -7.93 -8.24
C THR A 142 15.98 -8.26 -8.24
N VAL A 143 15.28 -7.87 -9.30
CA VAL A 143 13.87 -8.22 -9.55
C VAL A 143 13.81 -9.04 -10.83
N VAL A 144 13.18 -10.21 -10.78
CA VAL A 144 12.96 -11.06 -11.94
C VAL A 144 11.46 -11.20 -12.23
N VAL A 145 11.13 -11.63 -13.43
CA VAL A 145 9.75 -11.77 -13.91
C VAL A 145 8.92 -12.65 -12.99
N GLU A 146 9.51 -13.75 -12.51
CA GLU A 146 8.87 -14.72 -11.63
C GLU A 146 8.42 -14.10 -10.31
N ASN A 147 9.20 -13.16 -9.73
CA ASN A 147 8.80 -12.46 -8.52
C ASN A 147 7.53 -11.66 -8.75
N VAL A 148 7.47 -10.89 -9.83
CA VAL A 148 6.32 -10.04 -10.19
C VAL A 148 5.09 -10.90 -10.46
N LEU A 149 5.23 -11.98 -11.21
CA LEU A 149 4.14 -12.90 -11.49
C LEU A 149 3.62 -13.60 -10.23
N LYS A 150 4.52 -13.99 -9.30
CA LYS A 150 4.14 -14.58 -8.01
C LYS A 150 3.39 -13.59 -7.11
N ILE A 151 3.83 -12.32 -7.07
CA ILE A 151 3.10 -11.27 -6.32
C ILE A 151 1.70 -11.11 -6.93
N TYR A 152 1.61 -10.99 -8.25
CA TYR A 152 0.33 -10.81 -8.94
C TYR A 152 -0.63 -11.98 -8.72
N SER A 153 -0.12 -13.23 -8.78
CA SER A 153 -0.93 -14.43 -8.61
C SER A 153 -1.48 -14.64 -7.19
N ARG A 154 -0.85 -14.00 -6.19
CA ARG A 154 -1.31 -14.06 -4.79
C ARG A 154 -2.27 -12.93 -4.42
N CYS A 155 -2.47 -11.97 -5.31
CA CYS A 155 -3.46 -10.92 -5.09
C CYS A 155 -4.88 -11.52 -5.18
N LEU A 156 -5.76 -11.06 -4.29
CA LEU A 156 -7.16 -11.46 -4.31
C LEU A 156 -7.81 -11.03 -5.64
N PRO A 157 -8.52 -11.90 -6.36
CA PRO A 157 -9.11 -11.55 -7.67
C PRO A 157 -10.00 -10.31 -7.65
N GLN A 158 -10.75 -10.10 -6.57
CA GLN A 158 -11.60 -8.91 -6.39
C GLN A 158 -10.78 -7.62 -6.28
N SER A 159 -9.60 -7.68 -5.66
CA SER A 159 -8.70 -6.55 -5.45
C SER A 159 -7.88 -6.20 -6.68
N LEU A 160 -7.79 -7.07 -7.68
CA LEU A 160 -7.04 -6.78 -8.90
C LEU A 160 -7.53 -5.53 -9.61
N GLY A 161 -8.85 -5.23 -9.53
CA GLY A 161 -9.45 -4.05 -10.14
C GLY A 161 -9.00 -2.72 -9.53
N SER A 162 -8.77 -2.65 -8.23
CA SER A 162 -8.42 -1.46 -7.44
C SER A 162 -6.93 -1.40 -7.08
N SER A 163 -6.18 -2.50 -7.30
CA SER A 163 -4.79 -2.61 -6.89
C SER A 163 -3.85 -1.68 -7.64
N VAL A 164 -2.79 -1.27 -6.97
CA VAL A 164 -1.72 -0.41 -7.47
C VAL A 164 -0.36 -0.99 -7.10
N TRP A 165 0.59 -0.93 -8.04
CA TRP A 165 1.97 -1.25 -7.79
C TRP A 165 2.68 -0.05 -7.18
N LEU A 166 3.39 -0.29 -6.08
CA LEU A 166 4.36 0.66 -5.54
C LEU A 166 5.76 0.05 -5.69
N ALA A 167 6.69 0.85 -6.13
CA ALA A 167 8.09 0.45 -6.24
C ALA A 167 9.00 1.64 -5.91
N ASN A 168 10.15 1.33 -5.30
CA ASN A 168 11.18 2.34 -5.11
C ASN A 168 11.80 2.74 -6.46
N PRO A 169 12.14 4.01 -6.70
CA PRO A 169 12.81 4.45 -7.93
C PRO A 169 14.09 3.67 -8.25
N THR A 170 14.78 3.13 -7.24
CA THR A 170 15.98 2.29 -7.44
C THR A 170 15.69 0.97 -8.16
N ALA A 171 14.45 0.47 -8.11
CA ALA A 171 14.03 -0.74 -8.82
C ALA A 171 13.68 -0.46 -10.30
N PHE A 172 13.45 0.80 -10.69
CA PHE A 172 12.97 1.16 -12.00
C PHE A 172 13.80 0.62 -13.17
N PRO A 173 15.16 0.72 -13.18
CA PRO A 173 15.96 0.19 -14.30
C PRO A 173 15.77 -1.31 -14.52
N GLN A 174 15.56 -2.07 -13.44
CA GLN A 174 15.33 -3.51 -13.54
C GLN A 174 13.91 -3.82 -14.01
N LEU A 175 12.92 -3.06 -13.52
CA LEU A 175 11.53 -3.21 -13.95
C LEU A 175 11.38 -2.98 -15.46
N MET A 176 12.12 -2.04 -16.03
CA MET A 176 12.11 -1.74 -17.46
C MET A 176 12.70 -2.86 -18.32
N GLN A 177 13.58 -3.69 -17.73
CA GLN A 177 14.19 -4.83 -18.42
C GLN A 177 13.34 -6.11 -18.33
N LEU A 178 12.27 -6.11 -17.52
CA LEU A 178 11.40 -7.26 -17.36
C LEU A 178 10.62 -7.53 -18.66
N SER A 179 10.86 -8.71 -19.22
CA SER A 179 10.14 -9.15 -20.41
C SER A 179 9.88 -10.66 -20.35
N ILE A 180 8.77 -11.07 -20.93
CA ILE A 180 8.42 -12.49 -21.09
C ILE A 180 8.84 -12.91 -22.49
N ALA A 181 9.68 -13.96 -22.58
CA ALA A 181 10.03 -14.56 -23.85
C ALA A 181 8.79 -15.33 -24.40
N VAL A 182 8.41 -15.03 -25.63
CA VAL A 182 7.29 -15.68 -26.32
C VAL A 182 7.84 -16.78 -27.22
N GLY A 183 7.85 -18.02 -26.72
CA GLY A 183 8.29 -19.20 -27.49
C GLY A 183 9.74 -19.13 -27.96
N THR A 184 10.10 -20.04 -28.88
CA THR A 184 11.44 -20.09 -29.47
C THR A 184 11.51 -19.14 -30.68
N GLY A 185 12.03 -17.91 -30.46
CA GLY A 185 12.24 -16.93 -31.54
C GLY A 185 11.15 -15.83 -31.63
N GLY A 186 10.20 -15.78 -30.68
CA GLY A 186 9.25 -14.66 -30.59
C GLY A 186 9.88 -13.41 -29.98
N ALA A 187 9.37 -12.24 -30.34
CA ALA A 187 9.78 -10.99 -29.71
C ALA A 187 9.40 -10.97 -28.22
N PRO A 188 10.29 -10.53 -27.32
CA PRO A 188 9.96 -10.43 -25.91
C PRO A 188 8.86 -9.39 -25.67
N VAL A 189 7.89 -9.73 -24.80
CA VAL A 189 6.82 -8.81 -24.40
C VAL A 189 7.20 -8.14 -23.09
N ALA A 190 7.33 -6.81 -23.10
CA ALA A 190 7.62 -6.04 -21.91
C ALA A 190 6.44 -6.08 -20.92
N LEU A 191 6.73 -6.29 -19.63
CA LEU A 191 5.72 -6.28 -18.58
C LEU A 191 5.29 -4.87 -18.20
N VAL A 192 6.21 -3.90 -18.32
CA VAL A 192 5.97 -2.50 -18.02
C VAL A 192 5.56 -1.77 -19.28
N ASN A 193 4.40 -1.14 -19.27
CA ASN A 193 3.95 -0.26 -20.34
C ASN A 193 4.14 1.20 -19.91
N ILE A 194 5.14 1.86 -20.50
CA ILE A 194 5.45 3.28 -20.26
C ILE A 194 4.58 4.23 -21.06
N HIS A 195 3.92 3.76 -22.12
CA HIS A 195 3.06 4.58 -22.96
C HIS A 195 1.64 4.71 -22.43
N ALA A 196 1.31 4.00 -21.33
CA ALA A 196 0.02 4.17 -20.67
C ALA A 196 -0.05 5.55 -20.01
N SER A 197 -1.02 6.35 -20.41
CA SER A 197 -1.27 7.68 -19.85
C SER A 197 -2.47 7.61 -18.90
N PRO A 198 -2.44 8.26 -17.74
CA PRO A 198 -1.43 9.20 -17.22
C PRO A 198 -0.29 8.53 -16.41
N THR A 199 -0.35 7.24 -16.14
CA THR A 199 0.65 6.53 -15.31
C THR A 199 1.14 5.28 -16.02
N MET A 200 2.42 4.94 -15.80
CA MET A 200 2.97 3.66 -16.23
C MET A 200 2.16 2.51 -15.65
N THR A 201 2.12 1.39 -16.36
CA THR A 201 1.42 0.20 -15.87
C THR A 201 2.35 -1.02 -15.86
N LEU A 202 2.19 -1.85 -14.84
CA LEU A 202 2.84 -3.15 -14.72
C LEU A 202 1.73 -4.21 -14.70
N LEU A 203 1.75 -5.14 -15.63
CA LEU A 203 0.70 -6.15 -15.81
C LEU A 203 -0.73 -5.54 -15.86
N GLY A 204 -0.87 -4.38 -16.53
CA GLY A 204 -2.16 -3.69 -16.66
C GLY A 204 -2.63 -2.95 -15.40
N ARG A 205 -1.84 -2.89 -14.32
CA ARG A 205 -2.16 -2.12 -13.12
C ARG A 205 -1.24 -0.90 -13.01
N PRO A 206 -1.72 0.23 -12.46
CA PRO A 206 -0.91 1.44 -12.30
C PRO A 206 0.36 1.14 -11.50
N LEU A 207 1.50 1.65 -11.96
CA LEU A 207 2.78 1.59 -11.28
C LEU A 207 3.16 2.99 -10.81
N ILE A 208 3.29 3.17 -9.51
CA ILE A 208 3.71 4.41 -8.87
C ILE A 208 5.11 4.20 -8.31
N LEU A 209 6.05 5.02 -8.76
CA LEU A 209 7.39 5.08 -8.18
C LEU A 209 7.36 6.05 -7.01
N THR A 210 7.83 5.60 -5.85
CA THR A 210 7.84 6.41 -4.63
C THR A 210 9.02 6.06 -3.74
N GLU A 211 9.59 7.09 -3.10
CA GLU A 211 10.66 6.93 -2.11
C GLU A 211 10.13 6.50 -0.72
N LYS A 212 8.81 6.45 -0.55
CA LYS A 212 8.15 6.04 0.72
C LYS A 212 8.24 4.54 1.00
N VAL A 213 8.58 3.74 -0.01
CA VAL A 213 8.86 2.31 0.12
C VAL A 213 10.38 2.06 0.22
N PRO A 214 10.81 0.97 0.87
CA PRO A 214 12.23 0.63 1.02
C PRO A 214 12.96 0.54 -0.32
N THR A 215 14.26 0.77 -0.28
CA THR A 215 15.14 0.65 -1.46
C THR A 215 15.25 -0.80 -1.92
N LEU A 216 15.60 -0.98 -3.19
CA LEU A 216 15.76 -2.28 -3.84
C LEU A 216 16.67 -3.21 -3.02
N GLY A 217 16.17 -4.43 -2.78
CA GLY A 217 16.84 -5.46 -1.99
C GLY A 217 16.40 -5.54 -0.54
N ALA A 218 15.58 -4.60 -0.05
CA ALA A 218 14.92 -4.66 1.25
C ALA A 218 13.49 -5.20 1.10
N ALA A 219 12.94 -5.79 2.17
CA ALA A 219 11.57 -6.28 2.15
C ALA A 219 10.58 -5.11 1.94
N GLY A 220 9.71 -5.23 0.94
CA GLY A 220 8.75 -4.20 0.58
C GLY A 220 9.23 -3.19 -0.47
N ASP A 221 10.36 -3.46 -1.13
CA ASP A 221 10.92 -2.63 -2.22
C ASP A 221 10.00 -2.55 -3.44
N ILE A 222 9.22 -3.58 -3.67
CA ILE A 222 8.16 -3.64 -4.67
C ILE A 222 6.96 -4.42 -4.11
N GLY A 223 5.76 -3.95 -4.37
CA GLY A 223 4.55 -4.62 -3.92
C GLY A 223 3.30 -4.22 -4.69
N LEU A 224 2.29 -5.07 -4.64
CA LEU A 224 0.95 -4.83 -5.16
C LEU A 224 -0.01 -4.64 -3.99
N TYR A 225 -0.65 -3.49 -3.93
CA TYR A 225 -1.47 -3.08 -2.79
C TYR A 225 -2.89 -2.73 -3.24
N ASP A 226 -3.85 -3.17 -2.46
CA ASP A 226 -5.22 -2.67 -2.51
C ASP A 226 -5.53 -1.90 -1.23
N PHE A 227 -5.46 -0.59 -1.31
CA PHE A 227 -5.72 0.28 -0.17
C PHE A 227 -7.21 0.43 0.17
N GLY A 228 -8.12 -0.07 -0.66
CA GLY A 228 -9.55 -0.03 -0.37
C GLY A 228 -9.94 -0.73 0.92
N PHE A 229 -9.15 -1.73 1.33
CA PHE A 229 -9.32 -2.44 2.61
C PHE A 229 -8.53 -1.82 3.78
N TYR A 230 -7.75 -0.78 3.55
CA TYR A 230 -7.03 -0.07 4.59
C TYR A 230 -7.90 1.06 5.15
N LEU A 231 -8.05 1.08 6.48
CA LEU A 231 -8.89 2.06 7.18
C LEU A 231 -8.00 3.19 7.72
N VAL A 232 -8.36 4.44 7.39
CA VAL A 232 -7.67 5.66 7.81
C VAL A 232 -8.62 6.60 8.54
#